data_9a7ba9fe9e95117769580dc0b19e900e
#
_entry.id   9a7ba9fe9e95117769580dc0b19e900e
#
_cell.length_a   1.000
_cell.length_b   1.000
_cell.length_c   1.000
_cell.angle_alpha   90.00
_cell.angle_beta   90.00
_cell.angle_gamma   90.00
#
_symmetry.space_group_name_H-M   'P 1'
#
loop_
_entity.id
_entity.type
_entity.pdbx_description
1 polymer ?
#
loop_
_entity_poly.entity_id
_entity_poly.type
_entity_poly.pdbx_seq_one_letter_code
_entity_poly.pdbx_strand_id
1 'polypeptide(L)'
;MGKHINRVGENHTTNEGFKLKIIYWKNCESCTIQFEDGTVLENINYFSILKGHVKNPNHKSIYGVAKIGVGKYNSKNSKESFKRWKGILTRGYCKTYKERQPTYKDVTVCEEWHNFQNFAQWF
;
A
#
# COMPACT_ATOMS: atom_id res chain seq x y z
N MET A 1 -27.24 24.05 -10.02
CA MET A 1 -26.07 24.34 -9.26
C MET A 1 -25.89 23.37 -8.12
N GLY A 2 -24.72 22.89 -7.99
CA GLY A 2 -24.42 21.85 -7.02
C GLY A 2 -24.42 22.38 -5.59
N LYS A 3 -24.98 21.60 -4.71
CA LYS A 3 -24.80 21.81 -3.28
C LYS A 3 -23.45 21.29 -2.87
N HIS A 4 -22.80 21.97 -1.95
CA HIS A 4 -21.62 21.42 -1.32
C HIS A 4 -22.05 20.32 -0.38
N ILE A 5 -21.75 19.09 -0.75
CA ILE A 5 -22.04 17.93 0.08
C ILE A 5 -20.77 17.60 0.85
N ASN A 6 -20.83 17.71 2.17
CA ASN A 6 -19.72 17.31 3.02
C ASN A 6 -19.90 15.84 3.39
N ARG A 7 -18.99 14.99 2.95
CA ARG A 7 -19.06 13.55 3.17
C ARG A 7 -18.18 13.06 4.33
N VAL A 8 -17.68 13.97 5.13
CA VAL A 8 -16.91 13.61 6.33
C VAL A 8 -17.77 12.72 7.22
N GLY A 9 -17.18 11.59 7.66
CA GLY A 9 -17.89 10.62 8.46
C GLY A 9 -18.46 9.43 7.69
N GLU A 10 -18.47 9.48 6.35
CA GLU A 10 -18.89 8.32 5.56
C GLU A 10 -17.90 7.18 5.73
N ASN A 11 -18.41 5.97 5.87
CA ASN A 11 -17.62 4.74 5.98
C ASN A 11 -17.76 3.94 4.69
N HIS A 12 -16.65 3.39 4.23
CA HIS A 12 -16.61 2.55 3.03
C HIS A 12 -15.70 1.36 3.26
N THR A 13 -15.83 0.35 2.41
CA THR A 13 -15.00 -0.84 2.46
C THR A 13 -14.35 -1.03 1.10
N THR A 14 -13.03 -1.29 1.08
CA THR A 14 -12.30 -1.51 -0.16
C THR A 14 -12.53 -2.93 -0.67
N ASN A 15 -12.17 -3.16 -1.95
CA ASN A 15 -12.23 -4.49 -2.55
C ASN A 15 -11.33 -5.51 -1.83
N GLU A 16 -10.31 -5.02 -1.14
CA GLU A 16 -9.43 -5.85 -0.32
C GLU A 16 -10.00 -6.14 1.07
N GLY A 17 -11.15 -5.55 1.41
CA GLY A 17 -11.79 -5.76 2.70
C GLY A 17 -11.40 -4.78 3.80
N PHE A 18 -10.65 -3.74 3.48
CA PHE A 18 -10.28 -2.73 4.46
C PHE A 18 -11.40 -1.71 4.63
N LYS A 19 -11.70 -1.36 5.87
CA LYS A 19 -12.67 -0.32 6.19
C LYS A 19 -11.96 1.01 6.31
N LEU A 20 -12.57 2.05 5.76
CA LEU A 20 -12.04 3.41 5.80
C LEU A 20 -13.15 4.41 6.11
N LYS A 21 -12.74 5.58 6.55
CA LYS A 21 -13.65 6.68 6.87
C LYS A 21 -13.12 7.95 6.22
N ILE A 22 -14.01 8.74 5.66
CA ILE A 22 -13.65 10.06 5.13
C ILE A 22 -13.53 11.02 6.30
N ILE A 23 -12.32 11.59 6.50
CA ILE A 23 -12.04 12.50 7.61
C ILE A 23 -11.89 13.95 7.18
N TYR A 24 -11.74 14.21 5.87
CA TYR A 24 -11.70 15.55 5.32
C TYR A 24 -12.27 15.53 3.91
N TRP A 25 -13.07 16.52 3.58
CA TRP A 25 -13.73 16.63 2.28
C TRP A 25 -13.47 18.00 1.66
N LYS A 26 -12.69 18.04 0.58
CA LYS A 26 -12.50 19.24 -0.22
C LYS A 26 -13.49 19.24 -1.39
N ASN A 27 -13.48 18.19 -2.19
CA ASN A 27 -14.41 17.96 -3.31
C ASN A 27 -14.33 16.49 -3.73
N CYS A 28 -15.05 16.10 -4.79
CA CYS A 28 -15.07 14.71 -5.28
C CYS A 28 -13.69 14.22 -5.73
N GLU A 29 -12.83 15.13 -6.16
CA GLU A 29 -11.50 14.77 -6.67
C GLU A 29 -10.44 14.71 -5.58
N SER A 30 -10.71 15.30 -4.42
CA SER A 30 -9.73 15.38 -3.35
C SER A 30 -10.40 15.30 -1.99
N CYS A 31 -10.25 14.15 -1.35
CA CYS A 31 -10.67 13.98 0.04
C CYS A 31 -9.59 13.18 0.79
N THR A 32 -9.65 13.22 2.10
CA THR A 32 -8.71 12.50 2.97
C THR A 32 -9.47 11.39 3.67
N ILE A 33 -8.88 10.21 3.69
CA ILE A 33 -9.47 9.03 4.32
C ILE A 33 -8.54 8.48 5.38
N GLN A 34 -9.11 7.76 6.33
CA GLN A 34 -8.36 7.04 7.33
C GLN A 34 -8.88 5.60 7.42
N PHE A 35 -7.97 4.64 7.31
CA PHE A 35 -8.29 3.24 7.52
C PHE A 35 -8.40 2.92 9.02
N GLU A 36 -9.02 1.80 9.36
CA GLU A 36 -9.17 1.38 10.76
C GLU A 36 -7.83 1.20 11.47
N ASP A 37 -6.77 0.86 10.75
CA ASP A 37 -5.43 0.72 11.32
C ASP A 37 -4.72 2.05 11.57
N GLY A 38 -5.39 3.17 11.29
CA GLY A 38 -4.83 4.50 11.49
C GLY A 38 -4.14 5.10 10.26
N THR A 39 -4.00 4.34 9.18
CA THR A 39 -3.36 4.84 7.96
C THR A 39 -4.19 5.94 7.32
N VAL A 40 -3.57 7.09 7.02
CA VAL A 40 -4.23 8.24 6.42
C VAL A 40 -3.71 8.44 4.99
N LEU A 41 -4.63 8.60 4.05
CA LEU A 41 -4.32 8.92 2.65
C LEU A 41 -5.02 10.21 2.24
N GLU A 42 -4.27 11.11 1.61
CA GLU A 42 -4.77 12.40 1.14
C GLU A 42 -4.97 12.39 -0.37
N ASN A 43 -5.71 13.37 -0.87
CA ASN A 43 -5.96 13.57 -2.31
C ASN A 43 -6.56 12.34 -2.98
N ILE A 44 -7.53 11.72 -2.34
CA ILE A 44 -8.21 10.53 -2.84
C ILE A 44 -9.48 10.95 -3.60
N ASN A 45 -9.68 10.35 -4.78
CA ASN A 45 -10.86 10.56 -5.58
C ASN A 45 -12.04 9.78 -4.98
N TYR A 46 -13.18 10.47 -4.77
CA TYR A 46 -14.35 9.85 -4.16
C TYR A 46 -14.88 8.66 -4.97
N PHE A 47 -14.83 8.74 -6.30
CA PHE A 47 -15.31 7.64 -7.14
C PHE A 47 -14.45 6.38 -6.98
N SER A 48 -13.16 6.55 -6.72
CA SER A 48 -12.30 5.41 -6.38
C SER A 48 -12.71 4.75 -5.07
N ILE A 49 -13.14 5.56 -4.10
CA ILE A 49 -13.67 5.05 -2.83
C ILE A 49 -14.93 4.23 -3.07
N LEU A 50 -15.87 4.75 -3.87
CA LEU A 50 -17.12 4.06 -4.18
C LEU A 50 -16.89 2.73 -4.90
N LYS A 51 -15.90 2.67 -5.77
CA LYS A 51 -15.56 1.46 -6.51
C LYS A 51 -14.71 0.47 -5.69
N GLY A 52 -14.26 0.87 -4.52
CA GLY A 52 -13.40 0.03 -3.68
C GLY A 52 -11.98 -0.12 -4.19
N HIS A 53 -11.52 0.77 -5.06
CA HIS A 53 -10.19 0.70 -5.68
C HIS A 53 -9.08 1.30 -4.81
N VAL A 54 -9.43 1.95 -3.71
CA VAL A 54 -8.43 2.52 -2.79
C VAL A 54 -7.71 1.38 -2.07
N LYS A 55 -6.38 1.44 -2.07
CA LYS A 55 -5.55 0.41 -1.44
C LYS A 55 -4.89 0.95 -0.19
N ASN A 56 -4.82 0.12 0.85
CA ASN A 56 -4.07 0.47 2.05
C ASN A 56 -2.59 0.16 1.82
N PRO A 57 -1.70 1.19 1.82
CA PRO A 57 -0.27 0.95 1.57
C PRO A 57 0.41 0.16 2.68
N ASN A 58 -0.20 0.05 3.86
CA ASN A 58 0.33 -0.77 4.94
C ASN A 58 -0.17 -2.21 4.88
N HIS A 59 -0.97 -2.57 3.86
CA HIS A 59 -1.36 -3.96 3.66
C HIS A 59 -0.14 -4.78 3.23
N LYS A 60 0.12 -5.87 3.94
CA LYS A 60 1.24 -6.77 3.63
C LYS A 60 0.89 -7.64 2.43
N SER A 61 0.77 -7.01 1.26
CA SER A 61 0.31 -7.65 0.03
C SER A 61 1.38 -8.48 -0.67
N ILE A 62 2.64 -8.34 -0.28
CA ILE A 62 3.76 -9.01 -0.95
C ILE A 62 4.22 -10.17 -0.08
N TYR A 63 3.91 -11.39 -0.55
CA TYR A 63 4.19 -12.65 0.16
C TYR A 63 3.64 -12.70 1.59
N GLY A 64 2.64 -11.85 1.91
CA GLY A 64 2.06 -11.79 3.26
C GLY A 64 2.95 -11.15 4.31
N VAL A 65 4.13 -10.65 3.96
CA VAL A 65 5.08 -10.09 4.92
C VAL A 65 5.50 -8.66 4.61
N ALA A 66 5.47 -8.24 3.35
CA ALA A 66 6.00 -6.94 2.93
C ALA A 66 4.91 -6.01 2.45
N LYS A 67 5.13 -4.71 2.63
CA LYS A 67 4.20 -3.64 2.26
C LYS A 67 4.95 -2.52 1.57
N ILE A 68 4.25 -1.77 0.70
CA ILE A 68 4.82 -0.57 0.07
C ILE A 68 4.97 0.55 1.10
N GLY A 69 4.05 0.62 2.05
CA GLY A 69 4.09 1.60 3.13
C GLY A 69 3.66 3.00 2.70
N VAL A 70 3.65 3.92 3.67
CA VAL A 70 3.33 5.32 3.44
C VAL A 70 4.62 6.12 3.35
N GLY A 71 4.80 6.90 2.27
CA GLY A 71 5.99 7.70 2.07
C GLY A 71 6.10 8.19 0.63
N LYS A 72 7.21 8.82 0.32
CA LYS A 72 7.45 9.44 -0.99
C LYS A 72 7.83 8.46 -2.09
N TYR A 73 8.16 7.23 -1.75
CA TYR A 73 8.60 6.22 -2.73
C TYR A 73 7.46 5.32 -3.16
N ASN A 74 7.38 5.01 -4.45
CA ASN A 74 6.38 4.08 -4.98
C ASN A 74 6.94 3.38 -6.23
N SER A 75 6.17 2.45 -6.79
CA SER A 75 6.60 1.67 -7.96
C SER A 75 6.73 2.51 -9.23
N LYS A 76 6.13 3.71 -9.27
CA LYS A 76 6.16 4.58 -10.44
C LYS A 76 7.37 5.52 -10.43
N ASN A 77 7.65 6.16 -9.28
CA ASN A 77 8.75 7.12 -9.17
C ASN A 77 10.08 6.47 -8.75
N SER A 78 10.06 5.24 -8.29
CA SER A 78 11.23 4.53 -7.77
C SER A 78 11.35 3.14 -8.40
N LYS A 79 11.26 3.06 -9.72
CA LYS A 79 11.20 1.80 -10.47
C LYS A 79 12.37 0.87 -10.19
N GLU A 80 13.60 1.39 -10.19
CA GLU A 80 14.80 0.58 -9.99
C GLU A 80 14.85 -0.01 -8.59
N SER A 81 14.64 0.80 -7.57
CA SER A 81 14.63 0.32 -6.20
C SER A 81 13.47 -0.64 -5.97
N PHE A 82 12.31 -0.37 -6.55
CA PHE A 82 11.16 -1.27 -6.43
C PHE A 82 11.45 -2.64 -7.05
N LYS A 83 12.06 -2.67 -8.22
CA LYS A 83 12.44 -3.91 -8.90
C LYS A 83 13.44 -4.72 -8.07
N ARG A 84 14.46 -4.06 -7.53
CA ARG A 84 15.47 -4.70 -6.68
C ARG A 84 14.85 -5.26 -5.41
N TRP A 85 14.01 -4.47 -4.78
CA TRP A 85 13.30 -4.87 -3.56
C TRP A 85 12.41 -6.09 -3.80
N LYS A 86 11.65 -6.11 -4.89
CA LYS A 86 10.82 -7.26 -5.25
C LYS A 86 11.67 -8.52 -5.47
N GLY A 87 12.82 -8.37 -6.10
CA GLY A 87 13.75 -9.49 -6.31
C GLY A 87 14.28 -10.08 -5.00
N ILE A 88 14.62 -9.21 -4.05
CA ILE A 88 15.09 -9.64 -2.72
C ILE A 88 13.98 -10.41 -1.99
N LEU A 89 12.75 -9.88 -2.03
CA LEU A 89 11.60 -10.53 -1.39
C LEU A 89 11.28 -11.89 -2.03
N THR A 90 11.44 -12.00 -3.35
CA THR A 90 11.23 -13.26 -4.06
C THR A 90 12.21 -14.32 -3.55
N ARG A 91 13.48 -13.98 -3.42
CA ARG A 91 14.50 -14.91 -2.88
C ARG A 91 14.19 -15.29 -1.44
N GLY A 92 13.69 -14.35 -0.65
CA GLY A 92 13.41 -14.59 0.76
C GLY A 92 12.13 -15.37 1.03
N TYR A 93 11.08 -15.14 0.24
CA TYR A 93 9.74 -15.60 0.61
C TYR A 93 8.96 -16.33 -0.48
N CYS A 94 9.41 -16.35 -1.73
CA CYS A 94 8.69 -17.07 -2.77
C CYS A 94 8.98 -18.58 -2.65
N LYS A 95 7.96 -19.33 -2.28
CA LYS A 95 8.07 -20.78 -2.11
C LYS A 95 8.51 -21.49 -3.39
N THR A 96 7.91 -21.15 -4.51
CA THR A 96 8.25 -21.75 -5.80
C THR A 96 9.69 -21.47 -6.20
N TYR A 97 10.15 -20.23 -5.97
CA TYR A 97 11.54 -19.86 -6.25
C TYR A 97 12.52 -20.65 -5.39
N LYS A 98 12.23 -20.82 -4.10
CA LYS A 98 13.07 -21.57 -3.18
C LYS A 98 13.14 -23.07 -3.54
N GLU A 99 12.05 -23.62 -4.07
CA GLU A 99 12.02 -25.00 -4.55
C GLU A 99 12.94 -25.19 -5.75
N ARG A 100 13.01 -24.21 -6.65
CA ARG A 100 13.90 -24.23 -7.81
C ARG A 100 15.35 -23.94 -7.46
N GLN A 101 15.56 -23.13 -6.41
CA GLN A 101 16.88 -22.68 -5.98
C GLN A 101 17.08 -23.02 -4.51
N PRO A 102 17.42 -24.28 -4.17
CA PRO A 102 17.50 -24.73 -2.77
C PRO A 102 18.51 -23.96 -1.92
N THR A 103 19.48 -23.28 -2.54
CA THR A 103 20.46 -22.45 -1.81
C THR A 103 19.80 -21.29 -1.07
N TYR A 104 18.59 -20.87 -1.48
CA TYR A 104 17.85 -19.80 -0.82
C TYR A 104 16.83 -20.29 0.21
N LYS A 105 16.86 -21.59 0.53
CA LYS A 105 15.90 -22.20 1.44
C LYS A 105 15.75 -21.45 2.76
N ASP A 106 16.86 -21.05 3.36
CA ASP A 106 16.90 -20.39 4.66
C ASP A 106 17.07 -18.87 4.58
N VAL A 107 16.98 -18.29 3.38
CA VAL A 107 17.12 -16.85 3.18
C VAL A 107 15.86 -16.14 3.65
N THR A 108 16.05 -15.08 4.43
CA THR A 108 14.98 -14.17 4.84
C THR A 108 15.41 -12.73 4.61
N VAL A 109 14.49 -11.80 4.70
CA VAL A 109 14.75 -10.37 4.53
C VAL A 109 14.59 -9.69 5.88
N CYS A 110 15.49 -8.76 6.23
CA CYS A 110 15.39 -8.05 7.50
C CYS A 110 14.05 -7.31 7.60
N GLU A 111 13.52 -7.20 8.81
CA GLU A 111 12.19 -6.64 9.04
C GLU A 111 12.05 -5.21 8.52
N GLU A 112 13.10 -4.38 8.63
CA GLU A 112 13.07 -3.01 8.13
C GLU A 112 12.76 -2.95 6.63
N TRP A 113 13.26 -3.92 5.85
CA TRP A 113 13.05 -3.97 4.41
C TRP A 113 11.71 -4.61 4.00
N HIS A 114 10.91 -5.05 4.95
CA HIS A 114 9.53 -5.42 4.67
C HIS A 114 8.67 -4.18 4.30
N ASN A 115 9.16 -2.99 4.64
CA ASN A 115 8.55 -1.73 4.20
C ASN A 115 9.39 -1.14 3.08
N PHE A 116 8.81 -1.01 1.88
CA PHE A 116 9.51 -0.49 0.71
C PHE A 116 10.11 0.89 0.95
N GLN A 117 9.46 1.75 1.75
CA GLN A 117 9.97 3.09 2.02
C GLN A 117 11.38 3.05 2.63
N ASN A 118 11.62 2.13 3.54
CA ASN A 118 12.92 1.97 4.17
C ASN A 118 13.98 1.48 3.17
N PHE A 119 13.61 0.51 2.33
CA PHE A 119 14.52 0.00 1.31
C PHE A 119 14.86 1.08 0.27
N ALA A 120 13.85 1.79 -0.22
CA ALA A 120 14.05 2.82 -1.25
C ALA A 120 14.93 3.96 -0.76
N GLN A 121 14.79 4.34 0.52
CA GLN A 121 15.63 5.36 1.11
C GLN A 121 17.09 4.91 1.20
N TRP A 122 17.33 3.66 1.54
CA TRP A 122 18.68 3.09 1.59
C TRP A 122 19.29 2.97 0.19
N PHE A 123 18.49 2.54 -0.78
CA PHE A 123 18.93 2.36 -2.16
C PHE A 123 19.36 3.70 -2.79
#